data_b65e76fc3c341c09a86109de6937484e
#
_entry.id   b65e76fc3c341c09a86109de6937484e
#
_cell.length_a   1.000
_cell.length_b   1.000
_cell.length_c   1.000
_cell.angle_alpha   90.00
_cell.angle_beta   90.00
_cell.angle_gamma   90.00
#
_symmetry.space_group_name_H-M   'P 1'
#
loop_
_entity.id
_entity.type
_entity.pdbx_description
1 polymer ?
#
loop_
_entity_poly.entity_id
_entity_poly.type
_entity_poly.pdbx_seq_one_letter_code
_entity_poly.pdbx_strand_id
1 'polypeptide(L)'
;MSNLTAVFFSPSETTKKVVSQIADNFKEEKVICDLLYFNGEKEFASDDIVIVGMPVFAGRIPKIARERLSKLTGDNTKAIAVVNYGNAHVTDALIELVDLLKENNFDVIAAASTISHHSIFDGVAVGRPDEADIEKINEFAQKCIEKIEDGSSLDAEIPGNRPYVDYKQLPFVVSCDEAKCVFCLECVGVCPEKAIPDDDPADVDLDLCSRCTSCINICPENARAFTGDAFEATKPKFETANAERKEPEFYF
;
A
#
# COMPACT_ATOMS: atom_id res chain seq x y z
N MET A 1 5.24 26.06 -11.16
CA MET A 1 4.07 25.71 -10.31
C MET A 1 4.36 24.32 -9.81
N SER A 2 4.44 24.16 -8.51
CA SER A 2 4.62 22.85 -7.87
C SER A 2 3.45 21.93 -8.20
N ASN A 3 3.73 20.69 -8.58
CA ASN A 3 2.71 19.67 -8.80
C ASN A 3 2.65 18.77 -7.57
N LEU A 4 1.45 18.36 -7.19
CA LEU A 4 1.25 17.33 -6.18
C LEU A 4 1.02 15.99 -6.89
N THR A 5 1.91 15.01 -6.68
CA THR A 5 1.70 13.65 -7.20
C THR A 5 1.40 12.66 -6.07
N ALA A 6 0.25 12.01 -6.17
CA ALA A 6 -0.13 10.89 -5.31
C ALA A 6 0.37 9.58 -5.95
N VAL A 7 1.44 9.01 -5.40
CA VAL A 7 2.04 7.73 -5.83
C VAL A 7 1.58 6.64 -4.87
N PHE A 8 1.05 5.54 -5.36
CA PHE A 8 0.66 4.44 -4.49
C PHE A 8 0.66 3.09 -5.21
N PHE A 9 0.79 2.02 -4.42
CA PHE A 9 0.44 0.66 -4.83
C PHE A 9 -0.76 0.21 -3.99
N SER A 10 -1.91 -0.03 -4.62
CA SER A 10 -3.16 -0.24 -3.88
C SER A 10 -4.06 -1.33 -4.45
N PRO A 11 -3.68 -2.61 -4.31
CA PRO A 11 -4.46 -3.74 -4.84
C PRO A 11 -5.87 -3.88 -4.27
N SER A 12 -6.09 -3.39 -3.03
CA SER A 12 -7.39 -3.41 -2.33
C SER A 12 -8.04 -2.03 -2.22
N GLU A 13 -7.56 -1.03 -2.96
CA GLU A 13 -8.04 0.36 -2.97
C GLU A 13 -7.90 1.10 -1.62
N THR A 14 -7.49 0.44 -0.53
CA THR A 14 -7.42 1.05 0.80
C THR A 14 -6.25 2.03 0.95
N THR A 15 -5.07 1.71 0.44
CA THR A 15 -3.91 2.61 0.44
C THR A 15 -4.18 3.85 -0.41
N LYS A 16 -4.81 3.68 -1.58
CA LYS A 16 -5.26 4.78 -2.44
C LYS A 16 -6.20 5.74 -1.70
N LYS A 17 -7.19 5.21 -0.93
CA LYS A 17 -8.09 6.03 -0.13
C LYS A 17 -7.35 6.92 0.86
N VAL A 18 -6.37 6.36 1.59
CA VAL A 18 -5.56 7.11 2.55
C VAL A 18 -4.72 8.18 1.87
N VAL A 19 -3.98 7.82 0.81
CA VAL A 19 -3.15 8.78 0.07
C VAL A 19 -3.99 9.89 -0.55
N SER A 20 -5.16 9.56 -1.11
CA SER A 20 -6.08 10.54 -1.65
C SER A 20 -6.61 11.49 -0.57
N GLN A 21 -6.94 10.95 0.63
CA GLN A 21 -7.39 11.76 1.77
C GLN A 21 -6.32 12.76 2.21
N ILE A 22 -5.04 12.36 2.26
CA ILE A 22 -3.94 13.29 2.55
C ILE A 22 -3.85 14.34 1.45
N ALA A 23 -3.84 13.92 0.19
CA ALA A 23 -3.72 14.81 -0.96
C ALA A 23 -4.89 15.80 -1.09
N ASP A 24 -6.08 15.47 -0.61
CA ASP A 24 -7.27 16.34 -0.66
C ASP A 24 -7.15 17.57 0.26
N ASN A 25 -6.19 17.59 1.18
CA ASN A 25 -5.89 18.75 2.03
C ASN A 25 -5.00 19.79 1.34
N PHE A 26 -4.33 19.41 0.24
CA PHE A 26 -3.45 20.29 -0.53
C PHE A 26 -4.24 21.11 -1.56
N LYS A 27 -3.72 22.31 -1.88
CA LYS A 27 -4.36 23.23 -2.86
C LYS A 27 -3.94 22.95 -4.30
N GLU A 28 -2.81 22.27 -4.48
CA GLU A 28 -2.22 21.91 -5.76
C GLU A 28 -3.10 20.94 -6.54
N GLU A 29 -3.04 21.00 -7.87
CA GLU A 29 -3.69 20.01 -8.72
C GLU A 29 -3.03 18.64 -8.55
N LYS A 30 -3.85 17.63 -8.30
CA LYS A 30 -3.37 16.27 -8.03
C LYS A 30 -3.14 15.47 -9.30
N VAL A 31 -1.95 14.92 -9.43
CA VAL A 31 -1.60 13.90 -10.42
C VAL A 31 -1.57 12.52 -9.74
N ILE A 32 -2.18 11.52 -10.35
CA ILE A 32 -2.19 10.15 -9.85
C ILE A 32 -1.11 9.32 -10.56
N CYS A 33 -0.30 8.61 -9.78
CA CYS A 33 0.64 7.61 -10.26
C CYS A 33 0.37 6.27 -9.52
N ASP A 34 -0.47 5.44 -10.11
CA ASP A 34 -0.82 4.13 -9.55
C ASP A 34 0.20 3.08 -9.99
N LEU A 35 1.02 2.64 -9.06
CA LEU A 35 2.06 1.63 -9.27
C LEU A 35 1.49 0.22 -9.50
N LEU A 36 0.19 0.00 -9.37
CA LEU A 36 -0.44 -1.25 -9.82
C LEU A 36 -0.36 -1.37 -11.35
N TYR A 37 -0.39 -0.26 -12.06
CA TYR A 37 -0.37 -0.18 -13.53
C TYR A 37 0.89 0.49 -14.07
N PHE A 38 1.43 1.50 -13.39
CA PHE A 38 2.62 2.22 -13.82
C PHE A 38 3.90 1.46 -13.45
N ASN A 39 4.75 1.23 -14.43
CA ASN A 39 6.04 0.53 -14.28
C ASN A 39 7.17 1.20 -15.08
N GLY A 40 7.02 2.50 -15.38
CA GLY A 40 8.00 3.31 -16.08
C GLY A 40 8.93 4.08 -15.15
N GLU A 41 9.89 4.78 -15.73
CA GLU A 41 10.72 5.77 -15.05
C GLU A 41 9.97 7.11 -14.98
N LYS A 42 10.17 7.86 -13.90
CA LYS A 42 9.64 9.21 -13.75
C LYS A 42 10.55 10.01 -12.83
N GLU A 43 10.88 11.21 -13.26
CA GLU A 43 11.65 12.18 -12.50
C GLU A 43 10.72 13.28 -11.97
N PHE A 44 10.98 13.74 -10.73
CA PHE A 44 10.26 14.81 -10.09
C PHE A 44 11.20 15.98 -9.84
N ALA A 45 10.72 17.19 -10.09
CA ALA A 45 11.49 18.41 -9.87
C ALA A 45 11.56 18.75 -8.36
N SER A 46 12.51 19.61 -7.99
CA SER A 46 12.75 20.01 -6.60
C SER A 46 11.58 20.81 -5.97
N ASP A 47 10.72 21.42 -6.80
CA ASP A 47 9.52 22.14 -6.36
C ASP A 47 8.24 21.27 -6.38
N ASP A 48 8.31 20.03 -6.86
CA ASP A 48 7.19 19.10 -6.77
C ASP A 48 7.03 18.54 -5.34
N ILE A 49 5.81 18.07 -5.04
CA ILE A 49 5.46 17.39 -3.80
C ILE A 49 4.96 15.98 -4.16
N VAL A 50 5.46 14.96 -3.46
CA VAL A 50 5.07 13.58 -3.71
C VAL A 50 4.55 12.92 -2.43
N ILE A 51 3.34 12.38 -2.46
CA ILE A 51 2.80 11.55 -1.38
C ILE A 51 2.92 10.10 -1.84
N VAL A 52 3.69 9.28 -1.12
CA VAL A 52 3.95 7.88 -1.50
C VAL A 52 3.31 6.94 -0.51
N GLY A 53 2.31 6.17 -0.97
CA GLY A 53 1.59 5.20 -0.16
C GLY A 53 1.84 3.75 -0.56
N MET A 54 2.22 2.91 0.41
CA MET A 54 2.46 1.47 0.22
C MET A 54 1.65 0.64 1.20
N PRO A 55 1.10 -0.52 0.79
CA PRO A 55 0.53 -1.47 1.74
C PRO A 55 1.65 -2.25 2.44
N VAL A 56 1.33 -2.82 3.60
CA VAL A 56 2.26 -3.68 4.33
C VAL A 56 1.93 -5.15 4.08
N PHE A 57 2.85 -5.88 3.48
CA PHE A 57 2.76 -7.32 3.24
C PHE A 57 3.78 -8.06 4.12
N ALA A 58 3.30 -8.77 5.14
CA ALA A 58 4.13 -9.52 6.09
C ALA A 58 5.29 -8.69 6.70
N GLY A 59 5.03 -7.40 6.99
CA GLY A 59 5.99 -6.51 7.65
C GLY A 59 6.94 -5.76 6.71
N ARG A 60 6.76 -5.87 5.38
CA ARG A 60 7.54 -5.19 4.33
C ARG A 60 6.61 -4.48 3.35
N ILE A 61 7.12 -3.54 2.57
CA ILE A 61 6.40 -3.11 1.36
C ILE A 61 6.44 -4.24 0.31
N PRO A 62 5.42 -4.40 -0.55
CA PRO A 62 5.43 -5.48 -1.55
C PRO A 62 6.64 -5.39 -2.48
N LYS A 63 7.28 -6.52 -2.76
CA LYS A 63 8.50 -6.57 -3.58
C LYS A 63 8.32 -5.88 -4.94
N ILE A 64 7.22 -6.18 -5.65
CA ILE A 64 6.92 -5.55 -6.94
C ILE A 64 6.66 -4.04 -6.81
N ALA A 65 6.04 -3.59 -5.70
CA ALA A 65 5.83 -2.16 -5.47
C ALA A 65 7.16 -1.44 -5.22
N ARG A 66 8.07 -2.07 -4.46
CA ARG A 66 9.43 -1.58 -4.25
C ARG A 66 10.20 -1.45 -5.57
N GLU A 67 10.14 -2.48 -6.42
CA GLU A 67 10.79 -2.50 -7.73
C GLU A 67 10.24 -1.39 -8.67
N ARG A 68 8.94 -1.11 -8.62
CA ARG A 68 8.32 -0.03 -9.41
C ARG A 68 8.63 1.34 -8.84
N LEU A 69 8.60 1.49 -7.51
CA LEU A 69 8.95 2.74 -6.83
C LEU A 69 10.42 3.12 -7.05
N SER A 70 11.35 2.15 -7.10
CA SER A 70 12.77 2.42 -7.33
C SER A 70 13.09 3.05 -8.69
N LYS A 71 12.13 3.08 -9.62
CA LYS A 71 12.24 3.75 -10.93
C LYS A 71 11.80 5.22 -10.89
N LEU A 72 11.32 5.67 -9.74
CA LEU A 72 10.91 7.06 -9.52
C LEU A 72 12.05 7.79 -8.79
N THR A 73 12.48 8.92 -9.30
CA THR A 73 13.58 9.69 -8.73
C THR A 73 13.19 11.14 -8.48
N GLY A 74 13.67 11.71 -7.40
CA GLY A 74 13.49 13.12 -7.08
C GLY A 74 14.78 13.93 -7.34
N ASP A 75 14.65 15.25 -7.33
CA ASP A 75 15.73 16.23 -7.26
C ASP A 75 15.64 16.97 -5.92
N ASN A 76 15.90 16.28 -4.82
CA ASN A 76 15.59 16.74 -3.47
C ASN A 76 14.10 17.10 -3.29
N THR A 77 13.23 16.38 -4.01
CA THR A 77 11.78 16.59 -4.06
C THR A 77 11.14 16.24 -2.72
N LYS A 78 10.26 17.09 -2.22
CA LYS A 78 9.56 16.86 -0.95
C LYS A 78 8.66 15.62 -1.03
N ALA A 79 8.85 14.67 -0.10
CA ALA A 79 8.09 13.43 -0.06
C ALA A 79 7.45 13.18 1.31
N ILE A 80 6.21 12.69 1.29
CA ILE A 80 5.48 12.19 2.46
C ILE A 80 5.36 10.67 2.31
N ALA A 81 5.95 9.92 3.25
CA ALA A 81 5.97 8.46 3.23
C ALA A 81 4.80 7.88 4.04
N VAL A 82 3.96 7.06 3.44
CA VAL A 82 2.79 6.47 4.10
C VAL A 82 2.77 4.97 3.90
N VAL A 83 2.74 4.18 4.98
CA VAL A 83 2.36 2.79 4.90
C VAL A 83 0.97 2.58 5.46
N ASN A 84 0.20 1.72 4.79
CA ASN A 84 -1.17 1.41 5.19
C ASN A 84 -1.31 -0.09 5.43
N TYR A 85 -1.82 -0.48 6.61
CA TYR A 85 -1.87 -1.88 7.01
C TYR A 85 -3.18 -2.27 7.68
N GLY A 86 -3.44 -3.59 7.73
CA GLY A 86 -4.67 -4.17 8.28
C GLY A 86 -4.55 -4.48 9.78
N ASN A 87 -4.22 -3.51 10.63
CA ASN A 87 -4.23 -3.60 12.10
C ASN A 87 -3.32 -4.68 12.72
N ALA A 88 -2.44 -5.35 11.92
CA ALA A 88 -1.54 -6.36 12.43
C ALA A 88 -0.18 -5.77 12.85
N HIS A 89 0.80 -5.71 11.96
CA HIS A 89 2.14 -5.21 12.24
C HIS A 89 2.70 -4.43 11.05
N VAL A 90 3.35 -3.29 11.32
CA VAL A 90 4.09 -2.51 10.32
C VAL A 90 5.49 -3.11 10.10
N THR A 91 6.13 -3.56 11.17
CA THR A 91 7.49 -4.10 11.23
C THR A 91 8.48 -3.15 10.53
N ASP A 92 9.03 -3.51 9.37
CA ASP A 92 10.05 -2.70 8.69
C ASP A 92 9.51 -1.93 7.47
N ALA A 93 8.20 -2.04 7.17
CA ALA A 93 7.65 -1.46 5.95
C ALA A 93 7.81 0.06 5.87
N LEU A 94 7.64 0.80 6.98
CA LEU A 94 7.75 2.26 6.97
C LEU A 94 9.21 2.71 6.82
N ILE A 95 10.13 2.10 7.59
CA ILE A 95 11.55 2.45 7.49
C ILE A 95 12.12 2.07 6.11
N GLU A 96 11.70 0.93 5.53
CA GLU A 96 12.05 0.54 4.17
C GLU A 96 11.58 1.55 3.14
N LEU A 97 10.33 2.05 3.27
CA LEU A 97 9.80 3.08 2.37
C LEU A 97 10.59 4.38 2.47
N VAL A 98 10.88 4.83 3.70
CA VAL A 98 11.65 6.07 3.94
C VAL A 98 13.07 5.95 3.39
N ASP A 99 13.74 4.81 3.61
CA ASP A 99 15.08 4.57 3.08
C ASP A 99 15.10 4.58 1.55
N LEU A 100 14.16 3.87 0.91
CA LEU A 100 14.07 3.82 -0.54
C LEU A 100 13.82 5.21 -1.16
N LEU A 101 12.98 6.03 -0.53
CA LEU A 101 12.74 7.40 -1.00
C LEU A 101 14.01 8.25 -0.89
N LYS A 102 14.74 8.16 0.23
CA LYS A 102 16.01 8.88 0.43
C LYS A 102 17.09 8.40 -0.55
N GLU A 103 17.17 7.08 -0.81
CA GLU A 103 18.07 6.50 -1.82
C GLU A 103 17.79 7.04 -3.23
N ASN A 104 16.51 7.37 -3.51
CA ASN A 104 16.06 7.91 -4.80
C ASN A 104 15.98 9.44 -4.83
N ASN A 105 16.77 10.15 -4.00
CA ASN A 105 16.88 11.60 -3.95
C ASN A 105 15.58 12.35 -3.58
N PHE A 106 14.70 11.76 -2.79
CA PHE A 106 13.60 12.49 -2.18
C PHE A 106 13.99 13.01 -0.80
N ASP A 107 13.54 14.23 -0.47
CA ASP A 107 13.58 14.79 0.87
C ASP A 107 12.30 14.39 1.61
N VAL A 108 12.41 13.34 2.42
CA VAL A 108 11.25 12.86 3.22
C VAL A 108 11.02 13.83 4.37
N ILE A 109 9.87 14.50 4.36
CA ILE A 109 9.51 15.53 5.35
C ILE A 109 8.67 15.00 6.49
N ALA A 110 7.88 13.95 6.24
CA ALA A 110 7.03 13.29 7.23
C ALA A 110 6.78 11.83 6.84
N ALA A 111 6.44 11.01 7.82
CA ALA A 111 6.08 9.62 7.61
C ALA A 111 4.86 9.23 8.46
N ALA A 112 4.09 8.23 8.00
CA ALA A 112 2.91 7.73 8.71
C ALA A 112 2.72 6.23 8.55
N SER A 113 2.20 5.57 9.60
CA SER A 113 1.57 4.26 9.51
C SER A 113 0.08 4.39 9.78
N THR A 114 -0.74 4.06 8.80
CA THR A 114 -2.21 4.19 8.85
C THR A 114 -2.88 2.84 8.81
N ILE A 115 -4.12 2.76 9.29
CA ILE A 115 -4.84 1.50 9.41
C ILE A 115 -6.06 1.51 8.50
N SER A 116 -6.25 0.39 7.78
CA SER A 116 -7.44 0.13 6.98
C SER A 116 -7.95 -1.28 7.21
N HIS A 117 -9.14 -1.58 6.72
CA HIS A 117 -9.70 -2.92 6.68
C HIS A 117 -8.69 -3.91 6.08
N HIS A 118 -8.47 -5.02 6.75
CA HIS A 118 -7.47 -6.00 6.32
C HIS A 118 -7.89 -6.70 5.03
N SER A 119 -7.03 -6.70 4.00
CA SER A 119 -7.38 -7.18 2.67
C SER A 119 -7.55 -8.71 2.54
N ILE A 120 -6.99 -9.49 3.49
CA ILE A 120 -7.04 -10.96 3.46
C ILE A 120 -8.00 -11.51 4.54
N PHE A 121 -7.99 -10.92 5.74
CA PHE A 121 -8.78 -11.37 6.90
C PHE A 121 -9.88 -10.35 7.18
N ASP A 122 -11.04 -10.58 6.62
CA ASP A 122 -12.19 -9.67 6.55
C ASP A 122 -12.81 -9.34 7.92
N GLY A 123 -12.49 -10.10 8.98
CA GLY A 123 -12.87 -9.79 10.35
C GLY A 123 -11.99 -8.76 11.07
N VAL A 124 -10.88 -8.28 10.44
CA VAL A 124 -9.92 -7.38 11.09
C VAL A 124 -10.06 -5.96 10.58
N ALA A 125 -10.13 -4.98 11.49
CA ALA A 125 -10.23 -3.55 11.22
C ALA A 125 -11.40 -3.19 10.27
N VAL A 126 -12.53 -3.85 10.44
CA VAL A 126 -13.74 -3.66 9.61
C VAL A 126 -14.17 -2.19 9.63
N GLY A 127 -14.45 -1.63 8.46
CA GLY A 127 -14.92 -0.25 8.29
C GLY A 127 -13.84 0.83 8.39
N ARG A 128 -12.55 0.45 8.56
CA ARG A 128 -11.44 1.41 8.60
C ARG A 128 -10.84 1.69 7.21
N PRO A 129 -10.33 2.96 7.02
CA PRO A 129 -10.33 4.08 7.94
C PRO A 129 -11.73 4.59 8.21
N ASP A 130 -12.06 4.80 9.50
CA ASP A 130 -13.30 5.41 9.95
C ASP A 130 -13.17 6.94 10.13
N GLU A 131 -14.21 7.62 10.60
CA GLU A 131 -14.22 9.08 10.76
C GLU A 131 -13.09 9.56 11.67
N ALA A 132 -12.80 8.85 12.76
CA ALA A 132 -11.71 9.21 13.67
C ALA A 132 -10.32 9.03 13.04
N ASP A 133 -10.15 8.04 12.17
CA ASP A 133 -8.94 7.87 11.37
C ASP A 133 -8.77 9.01 10.36
N ILE A 134 -9.85 9.37 9.69
CA ILE A 134 -9.86 10.45 8.69
C ILE A 134 -9.51 11.80 9.35
N GLU A 135 -10.06 12.08 10.54
CA GLU A 135 -9.71 13.29 11.29
C GLU A 135 -8.20 13.37 11.56
N LYS A 136 -7.60 12.28 12.07
CA LYS A 136 -6.15 12.21 12.33
C LYS A 136 -5.31 12.31 11.06
N ILE A 137 -5.76 11.70 9.96
CA ILE A 137 -5.09 11.79 8.66
C ILE A 137 -5.13 13.24 8.14
N ASN A 138 -6.23 13.96 8.33
CA ASN A 138 -6.32 15.36 7.96
C ASN A 138 -5.40 16.24 8.82
N GLU A 139 -5.35 16.03 10.13
CA GLU A 139 -4.40 16.71 11.02
C GLU A 139 -2.93 16.47 10.61
N PHE A 140 -2.61 15.22 10.25
CA PHE A 140 -1.29 14.87 9.71
C PHE A 140 -0.99 15.64 8.43
N ALA A 141 -1.94 15.69 7.49
CA ALA A 141 -1.78 16.41 6.23
C ALA A 141 -1.52 17.91 6.45
N GLN A 142 -2.24 18.56 7.39
CA GLN A 142 -2.02 19.96 7.72
C GLN A 142 -0.60 20.21 8.27
N LYS A 143 -0.10 19.34 9.16
CA LYS A 143 1.29 19.42 9.64
C LYS A 143 2.32 19.19 8.53
N CYS A 144 2.04 18.32 7.55
CA CYS A 144 2.89 18.16 6.39
C CYS A 144 2.97 19.46 5.56
N ILE A 145 1.84 20.14 5.37
CA ILE A 145 1.80 21.43 4.66
C ILE A 145 2.65 22.47 5.41
N GLU A 146 2.51 22.58 6.72
CA GLU A 146 3.31 23.48 7.57
C GLU A 146 4.83 23.19 7.42
N LYS A 147 5.23 21.91 7.43
CA LYS A 147 6.64 21.51 7.24
C LYS A 147 7.18 21.82 5.84
N ILE A 148 6.35 21.74 4.81
CA ILE A 148 6.74 22.14 3.45
C ILE A 148 6.96 23.66 3.40
N GLU A 149 6.09 24.45 4.04
CA GLU A 149 6.17 25.91 4.06
C GLU A 149 7.39 26.42 4.86
N ASP A 150 7.75 25.77 5.96
CA ASP A 150 8.90 26.13 6.78
C ASP A 150 10.23 25.49 6.32
N GLY A 151 10.17 24.55 5.36
CA GLY A 151 11.33 23.89 4.77
C GLY A 151 11.99 22.84 5.68
N SER A 152 11.30 22.34 6.70
CA SER A 152 11.84 21.32 7.60
C SER A 152 11.71 19.91 7.02
N SER A 153 12.74 19.08 7.27
CA SER A 153 12.77 17.66 6.89
C SER A 153 12.33 16.77 8.07
N LEU A 154 12.16 15.47 7.81
CA LEU A 154 11.86 14.48 8.85
C LEU A 154 13.08 14.30 9.77
N ASP A 155 12.92 14.61 11.06
CA ASP A 155 13.93 14.41 12.11
C ASP A 155 13.55 13.33 13.12
N ALA A 156 12.31 12.86 13.09
CA ALA A 156 11.85 11.76 13.94
C ALA A 156 12.53 10.43 13.54
N GLU A 157 12.88 9.63 14.54
CA GLU A 157 13.35 8.26 14.34
C GLU A 157 12.19 7.36 13.89
N ILE A 158 12.37 6.68 12.74
CA ILE A 158 11.37 5.74 12.22
C ILE A 158 11.65 4.35 12.79
N PRO A 159 10.68 3.71 13.46
CA PRO A 159 10.84 2.36 13.99
C PRO A 159 11.01 1.32 12.89
N GLY A 160 11.84 0.33 13.14
CA GLY A 160 12.15 -0.80 12.26
C GLY A 160 13.57 -1.30 12.41
N ASN A 161 13.91 -2.34 11.69
CA ASN A 161 15.23 -2.98 11.75
C ASN A 161 16.03 -2.73 10.47
N ARG A 162 17.36 -2.67 10.60
CA ARG A 162 18.31 -2.80 9.51
C ARG A 162 19.36 -3.83 9.90
N PRO A 163 19.49 -4.99 9.20
CA PRO A 163 18.74 -5.35 7.98
C PRO A 163 17.27 -5.63 8.26
N TYR A 164 16.42 -5.39 7.23
CA TYR A 164 14.98 -5.65 7.28
C TYR A 164 14.70 -7.15 7.40
N VAL A 165 13.52 -7.49 7.94
CA VAL A 165 13.04 -8.90 7.93
C VAL A 165 12.94 -9.42 6.48
N ASP A 166 13.15 -10.72 6.32
CA ASP A 166 13.04 -11.36 5.01
C ASP A 166 11.61 -11.29 4.46
N TYR A 167 11.48 -11.19 3.13
CA TYR A 167 10.18 -11.34 2.49
C TYR A 167 9.60 -12.72 2.75
N LYS A 168 8.35 -12.75 3.16
CA LYS A 168 7.61 -14.00 3.39
C LYS A 168 6.50 -14.16 2.38
N GLN A 169 6.46 -15.30 1.73
CA GLN A 169 5.33 -15.71 0.94
C GLN A 169 4.31 -16.42 1.84
N LEU A 170 3.06 -15.95 1.82
CA LEU A 170 1.99 -16.57 2.59
C LEU A 170 1.60 -17.91 1.95
N PRO A 171 1.38 -18.97 2.76
CA PRO A 171 1.04 -20.32 2.24
C PRO A 171 -0.44 -20.42 1.85
N PHE A 172 -1.07 -19.31 1.45
CA PHE A 172 -2.48 -19.28 1.10
C PHE A 172 -2.66 -19.48 -0.40
N VAL A 173 -3.67 -20.26 -0.76
CA VAL A 173 -4.04 -20.51 -2.14
C VAL A 173 -5.07 -19.46 -2.57
N VAL A 174 -4.81 -18.81 -3.69
CA VAL A 174 -5.83 -18.00 -4.38
C VAL A 174 -6.49 -18.88 -5.41
N SER A 175 -7.75 -19.21 -5.20
CA SER A 175 -8.53 -20.08 -6.09
C SER A 175 -9.61 -19.31 -6.86
N CYS A 176 -10.15 -19.97 -7.88
CA CYS A 176 -11.33 -19.51 -8.62
C CYS A 176 -12.43 -20.57 -8.53
N ASP A 177 -13.64 -20.14 -8.23
CA ASP A 177 -14.86 -20.93 -8.35
C ASP A 177 -15.32 -20.89 -9.82
N GLU A 178 -14.99 -21.94 -10.57
CA GLU A 178 -15.30 -22.03 -12.00
C GLU A 178 -16.81 -21.97 -12.30
N ALA A 179 -17.66 -22.37 -11.34
CA ALA A 179 -19.11 -22.29 -11.52
C ALA A 179 -19.63 -20.84 -11.50
N LYS A 180 -18.86 -19.92 -10.88
CA LYS A 180 -19.17 -18.48 -10.85
C LYS A 180 -18.40 -17.69 -11.90
N CYS A 181 -17.28 -18.20 -12.39
CA CYS A 181 -16.42 -17.49 -13.32
C CYS A 181 -17.10 -17.30 -14.68
N VAL A 182 -17.24 -16.06 -15.11
CA VAL A 182 -17.81 -15.71 -16.44
C VAL A 182 -16.73 -15.39 -17.48
N PHE A 183 -15.47 -15.68 -17.20
CA PHE A 183 -14.32 -15.47 -18.11
C PHE A 183 -14.18 -14.01 -18.59
N CYS A 184 -14.47 -13.03 -17.74
CA CYS A 184 -14.35 -11.60 -18.09
C CYS A 184 -12.91 -11.10 -18.19
N LEU A 185 -11.91 -11.84 -17.73
CA LEU A 185 -10.46 -11.54 -17.73
C LEU A 185 -10.03 -10.32 -16.89
N GLU A 186 -10.92 -9.71 -16.13
CA GLU A 186 -10.58 -8.56 -15.25
C GLU A 186 -9.44 -8.91 -14.28
N CYS A 187 -9.44 -10.12 -13.73
CA CYS A 187 -8.42 -10.61 -12.82
C CYS A 187 -7.04 -10.79 -13.49
N VAL A 188 -7.01 -11.13 -14.79
CA VAL A 188 -5.79 -11.20 -15.60
C VAL A 188 -5.22 -9.80 -15.79
N GLY A 189 -6.08 -8.84 -16.20
CA GLY A 189 -5.69 -7.46 -16.49
C GLY A 189 -5.13 -6.71 -15.28
N VAL A 190 -5.62 -7.02 -14.07
CA VAL A 190 -5.21 -6.33 -12.84
C VAL A 190 -4.04 -7.00 -12.13
N CYS A 191 -3.64 -8.22 -12.52
CA CYS A 191 -2.58 -8.97 -11.85
C CYS A 191 -1.19 -8.32 -12.06
N PRO A 192 -0.58 -7.72 -11.03
CA PRO A 192 0.70 -7.02 -11.21
C PRO A 192 1.86 -7.99 -11.49
N GLU A 193 1.75 -9.24 -11.03
CA GLU A 193 2.75 -10.30 -11.19
C GLU A 193 2.53 -11.15 -12.45
N LYS A 194 1.39 -10.94 -13.17
CA LYS A 194 0.97 -11.78 -14.30
C LYS A 194 0.89 -13.27 -13.94
N ALA A 195 0.45 -13.57 -12.73
CA ALA A 195 0.33 -14.91 -12.19
C ALA A 195 -0.95 -15.64 -12.66
N ILE A 196 -1.80 -15.00 -13.45
CA ILE A 196 -3.06 -15.55 -13.96
C ILE A 196 -2.98 -15.60 -15.48
N PRO A 197 -2.98 -16.80 -16.10
CA PRO A 197 -2.93 -16.92 -17.54
C PRO A 197 -4.22 -16.43 -18.20
N ASP A 198 -4.13 -15.92 -19.42
CA ASP A 198 -5.26 -15.37 -20.17
C ASP A 198 -6.09 -16.45 -20.89
N ASP A 199 -5.50 -17.60 -21.16
CA ASP A 199 -6.15 -18.75 -21.77
C ASP A 199 -6.88 -19.64 -20.74
N ASP A 200 -6.48 -19.56 -19.46
CA ASP A 200 -7.19 -20.19 -18.34
C ASP A 200 -7.21 -19.26 -17.11
N PRO A 201 -8.14 -18.30 -17.06
CA PRO A 201 -8.20 -17.37 -15.94
C PRO A 201 -8.63 -18.02 -14.62
N ALA A 202 -9.03 -19.28 -14.60
CA ALA A 202 -9.30 -20.00 -13.36
C ALA A 202 -8.03 -20.45 -12.64
N ASP A 203 -6.96 -20.69 -13.38
CA ASP A 203 -5.65 -21.06 -12.84
C ASP A 203 -4.91 -19.87 -12.24
N VAL A 204 -3.95 -20.15 -11.36
CA VAL A 204 -3.05 -19.16 -10.75
C VAL A 204 -1.69 -19.78 -10.51
N ASP A 205 -0.65 -19.22 -11.11
CA ASP A 205 0.72 -19.56 -10.74
C ASP A 205 1.01 -19.05 -9.31
N LEU A 206 0.98 -19.96 -8.35
CA LEU A 206 1.16 -19.63 -6.94
C LEU A 206 2.60 -19.26 -6.58
N ASP A 207 3.59 -19.58 -7.40
CA ASP A 207 4.98 -19.19 -7.20
C ASP A 207 5.20 -17.72 -7.58
N LEU A 208 4.51 -17.24 -8.61
CA LEU A 208 4.49 -15.83 -8.99
C LEU A 208 3.56 -14.99 -8.12
N CYS A 209 2.47 -15.57 -7.63
CA CYS A 209 1.42 -14.84 -6.93
C CYS A 209 1.91 -14.20 -5.61
N SER A 210 1.88 -12.88 -5.49
CA SER A 210 2.22 -12.12 -4.27
C SER A 210 1.09 -12.06 -3.23
N ARG A 211 -0.05 -12.68 -3.47
CA ARG A 211 -1.27 -12.66 -2.61
C ARG A 211 -1.81 -11.25 -2.37
N CYS A 212 -1.67 -10.37 -3.34
CA CYS A 212 -2.01 -8.95 -3.23
C CYS A 212 -3.52 -8.65 -3.16
N THR A 213 -4.38 -9.61 -3.46
CA THR A 213 -5.86 -9.50 -3.49
C THR A 213 -6.48 -8.74 -4.67
N SER A 214 -5.71 -8.17 -5.61
CA SER A 214 -6.28 -7.45 -6.75
C SER A 214 -7.34 -8.24 -7.51
N CYS A 215 -7.03 -9.51 -7.84
CA CYS A 215 -7.94 -10.38 -8.58
C CYS A 215 -9.20 -10.76 -7.78
N ILE A 216 -9.11 -10.76 -6.45
CA ILE A 216 -10.25 -11.02 -5.56
C ILE A 216 -11.17 -9.79 -5.55
N ASN A 217 -10.58 -8.60 -5.39
CA ASN A 217 -11.35 -7.35 -5.27
C ASN A 217 -12.00 -6.91 -6.58
N ILE A 218 -11.39 -7.21 -7.74
CA ILE A 218 -11.92 -6.80 -9.06
C ILE A 218 -13.01 -7.75 -9.58
N CYS A 219 -13.09 -8.98 -9.06
CA CYS A 219 -13.98 -10.00 -9.62
C CYS A 219 -15.46 -9.64 -9.42
N PRO A 220 -16.23 -9.34 -10.48
CA PRO A 220 -17.62 -8.91 -10.35
C PRO A 220 -18.53 -10.04 -9.83
N GLU A 221 -18.16 -11.30 -10.07
CA GLU A 221 -18.91 -12.48 -9.66
C GLU A 221 -18.46 -13.05 -8.31
N ASN A 222 -17.48 -12.42 -7.64
CA ASN A 222 -16.86 -12.94 -6.42
C ASN A 222 -16.43 -14.42 -6.58
N ALA A 223 -15.92 -14.77 -7.76
CA ALA A 223 -15.46 -16.11 -8.07
C ALA A 223 -14.08 -16.41 -7.46
N ARG A 224 -13.32 -15.39 -7.03
CA ARG A 224 -11.98 -15.57 -6.46
C ARG A 224 -11.95 -15.38 -4.96
N ALA A 225 -11.19 -16.25 -4.27
CA ALA A 225 -11.03 -16.20 -2.81
C ALA A 225 -9.72 -16.85 -2.38
N PHE A 226 -9.32 -16.58 -1.14
CA PHE A 226 -8.32 -17.41 -0.46
C PHE A 226 -8.97 -18.69 0.02
N THR A 227 -8.27 -19.81 -0.17
CA THR A 227 -8.72 -21.15 0.22
C THR A 227 -7.56 -22.00 0.74
N GLY A 228 -7.89 -23.22 1.17
CA GLY A 228 -6.95 -24.24 1.61
C GLY A 228 -6.74 -24.25 3.13
N ASP A 229 -6.26 -25.41 3.61
CA ASP A 229 -6.16 -25.73 5.04
C ASP A 229 -5.33 -24.68 5.82
N ALA A 230 -4.27 -24.15 5.21
CA ALA A 230 -3.42 -23.14 5.83
C ALA A 230 -4.17 -21.83 6.06
N PHE A 231 -5.01 -21.40 5.11
CA PHE A 231 -5.83 -20.19 5.26
C PHE A 231 -6.92 -20.39 6.31
N GLU A 232 -7.68 -21.47 6.22
CA GLU A 232 -8.77 -21.81 7.15
C GLU A 232 -8.28 -21.95 8.60
N ALA A 233 -7.12 -22.57 8.81
CA ALA A 233 -6.52 -22.71 10.13
C ALA A 233 -5.94 -21.39 10.69
N THR A 234 -5.53 -20.47 9.81
CA THR A 234 -4.90 -19.19 10.19
C THR A 234 -5.95 -18.11 10.49
N LYS A 235 -7.02 -18.03 9.68
CA LYS A 235 -8.01 -16.95 9.73
C LYS A 235 -8.54 -16.69 11.15
N PRO A 236 -9.14 -17.63 11.88
CA PRO A 236 -9.72 -17.37 13.19
C PRO A 236 -8.69 -16.93 14.24
N LYS A 237 -7.47 -17.48 14.17
CA LYS A 237 -6.39 -17.12 15.09
C LYS A 237 -5.88 -15.72 14.83
N PHE A 238 -5.71 -15.36 13.55
CA PHE A 238 -5.24 -14.05 13.14
C PHE A 238 -6.25 -12.96 13.49
N GLU A 239 -7.53 -13.20 13.22
CA GLU A 239 -8.61 -12.27 13.56
C GLU A 239 -8.71 -12.03 15.06
N THR A 240 -8.62 -13.09 15.87
CA THR A 240 -8.60 -12.96 17.34
C THR A 240 -7.38 -12.18 17.83
N ALA A 241 -6.19 -12.49 17.33
CA ALA A 241 -4.96 -11.83 17.74
C ALA A 241 -4.86 -10.35 17.37
N ASN A 242 -5.59 -9.92 16.33
CA ASN A 242 -5.57 -8.55 15.80
C ASN A 242 -6.93 -7.83 15.94
N ALA A 243 -7.79 -8.28 16.87
CA ALA A 243 -9.09 -7.69 17.11
C ALA A 243 -9.01 -6.32 17.82
N GLU A 244 -7.99 -6.12 18.67
CA GLU A 244 -7.81 -4.85 19.39
C GLU A 244 -7.49 -3.73 18.42
N ARG A 245 -8.22 -2.60 18.57
CA ARG A 245 -8.02 -1.40 17.75
C ARG A 245 -6.64 -0.82 18.01
N LYS A 246 -5.86 -0.64 16.95
CA LYS A 246 -4.64 0.17 16.94
C LYS A 246 -4.90 1.55 16.37
N GLU A 247 -4.04 2.49 16.69
CA GLU A 247 -4.15 3.86 16.22
C GLU A 247 -3.07 4.16 15.16
N PRO A 248 -3.34 5.08 14.22
CA PRO A 248 -2.31 5.51 13.28
C PRO A 248 -1.17 6.24 14.01
N GLU A 249 0.04 6.09 13.49
CA GLU A 249 1.24 6.74 14.02
C GLU A 249 1.80 7.70 12.99
N PHE A 250 2.26 8.87 13.44
CA PHE A 250 2.75 9.96 12.60
C PHE A 250 4.12 10.44 13.08
N TYR A 251 5.02 10.67 12.14
CA TYR A 251 6.42 11.04 12.38
C TYR A 251 6.76 12.30 11.58
N PHE A 252 7.43 13.26 12.25
CA PHE A 252 7.72 14.59 11.71
C PHE A 252 9.18 14.99 11.84
#